data_f959fc0d62c32e85b14247a749fa2b3c
#
_entry.id   f959fc0d62c32e85b14247a749fa2b3c
#
_cell.length_a   1.000
_cell.length_b   1.000
_cell.length_c   1.000
_cell.angle_alpha   90.00
_cell.angle_beta   90.00
_cell.angle_gamma   90.00
#
_symmetry.space_group_name_H-M   'P 1'
#
loop_
_entity.id
_entity.type
_entity.pdbx_description
1 polymer ?
#
loop_
_entity_poly.entity_id
_entity_poly.type
_entity_poly.pdbx_seq_one_letter_code
_entity_poly.pdbx_strand_id
1 'polypeptide(L)'
;DIDMFHPYDDFLIAEMLQLEQIGFCGRGEGSEYLLSTDISPTGKLPINTGGGQISAGQPGLAGGQMNIIEALRQLFNEATDRQVPNPSTAMCTGIGVIPYVRNWGSSAVLILERG
;
A
#
# COMPACT_ATOMS: atom_id res chain seq x y z
N ASP A 1 14.98 -3.31 1.39
CA ASP A 1 14.42 -1.95 1.31
C ASP A 1 13.24 -1.95 0.34
N ILE A 2 12.18 -1.20 0.64
CA ILE A 2 10.96 -1.09 -0.16
C ILE A 2 10.86 0.36 -0.64
N ASP A 3 10.73 0.55 -1.97
CA ASP A 3 10.69 1.89 -2.57
C ASP A 3 9.28 2.49 -2.57
N MET A 4 8.23 1.66 -2.55
CA MET A 4 6.85 2.10 -2.50
C MET A 4 5.95 1.03 -1.86
N PHE A 5 4.91 1.48 -1.20
CA PHE A 5 3.99 0.63 -0.45
C PHE A 5 2.54 0.86 -0.90
N HIS A 6 1.86 -0.22 -1.24
CA HIS A 6 0.46 -0.22 -1.68
C HIS A 6 -0.38 -1.08 -0.73
N PRO A 7 -0.67 -0.57 0.50
CA PRO A 7 -1.55 -1.26 1.43
C PRO A 7 -2.99 -1.34 0.91
N TYR A 8 -3.69 -2.38 1.30
CA TYR A 8 -5.14 -2.47 1.13
C TYR A 8 -5.80 -1.55 2.15
N ASP A 9 -6.33 -0.42 1.70
CA ASP A 9 -6.76 0.73 2.48
C ASP A 9 -8.28 0.96 2.46
N ASP A 10 -9.09 -0.08 2.52
CA ASP A 10 -10.55 0.07 2.62
C ASP A 10 -11.02 0.79 3.89
N PHE A 11 -10.17 0.85 4.91
CA PHE A 11 -10.32 1.66 6.12
C PHE A 11 -9.01 2.35 6.48
N LEU A 12 -9.03 3.63 6.87
CA LEU A 12 -7.84 4.38 7.29
C LEU A 12 -7.07 3.70 8.43
N ILE A 13 -7.78 3.12 9.40
CA ILE A 13 -7.14 2.40 10.49
C ILE A 13 -6.40 1.14 10.01
N ALA A 14 -6.85 0.51 8.93
CA ALA A 14 -6.18 -0.65 8.38
C ALA A 14 -4.80 -0.30 7.80
N GLU A 15 -4.67 0.86 7.17
CA GLU A 15 -3.39 1.37 6.67
C GLU A 15 -2.39 1.60 7.81
N MET A 16 -2.81 2.28 8.89
CA MET A 16 -1.96 2.51 10.06
C MET A 16 -1.49 1.20 10.70
N LEU A 17 -2.41 0.25 10.88
CA LEU A 17 -2.08 -1.05 11.46
C LEU A 17 -1.12 -1.86 10.58
N GLN A 18 -1.24 -1.77 9.27
CA GLN A 18 -0.33 -2.43 8.35
C GLN A 18 1.08 -1.85 8.43
N LEU A 19 1.23 -0.51 8.49
CA LEU A 19 2.53 0.14 8.67
C LEU A 19 3.22 -0.34 9.96
N GLU A 20 2.48 -0.46 11.04
CA GLU A 20 2.98 -0.96 12.33
C GLU A 20 3.36 -2.45 12.27
N GLN A 21 2.47 -3.29 11.73
CA GLN A 21 2.66 -4.74 11.71
C GLN A 21 3.78 -5.20 10.76
N ILE A 22 3.98 -4.47 9.67
CA ILE A 22 5.05 -4.74 8.69
C ILE A 22 6.39 -4.20 9.19
N GLY A 23 6.37 -3.19 10.07
CA GLY A 23 7.58 -2.64 10.71
C GLY A 23 8.11 -1.37 10.05
N PHE A 24 7.29 -0.62 9.33
CA PHE A 24 7.64 0.73 8.89
C PHE A 24 7.74 1.72 10.06
N CYS A 25 6.99 1.48 11.13
CA CYS A 25 7.02 2.22 12.38
C CYS A 25 6.75 1.29 13.57
N GLY A 26 6.93 1.79 14.78
CA GLY A 26 6.63 1.07 16.02
C GLY A 26 5.12 0.90 16.25
N ARG A 27 4.78 -0.02 17.13
CA ARG A 27 3.39 -0.27 17.49
C ARG A 27 2.76 0.95 18.18
N GLY A 28 1.63 1.41 17.66
CA GLY A 28 0.92 2.63 18.11
C GLY A 28 1.42 3.92 17.48
N GLU A 29 2.41 3.85 16.56
CA GLU A 29 3.02 5.01 15.93
C GLU A 29 2.50 5.27 14.49
N GLY A 30 1.60 4.43 13.97
CA GLY A 30 1.13 4.52 12.58
C GLY A 30 0.55 5.87 12.21
N SER A 31 -0.20 6.49 13.12
CA SER A 31 -0.76 7.83 12.92
C SER A 31 0.33 8.91 12.83
N GLU A 32 1.28 8.90 13.75
CA GLU A 32 2.39 9.86 13.74
C GLU A 32 3.29 9.67 12.53
N TYR A 33 3.54 8.41 12.15
CA TYR A 33 4.30 8.08 10.95
C TYR A 33 3.68 8.70 9.69
N LEU A 34 2.37 8.54 9.47
CA LEU A 34 1.67 9.11 8.33
C LEU A 34 1.66 10.65 8.33
N LEU A 35 1.57 11.27 9.51
CA LEU A 35 1.59 12.73 9.64
C LEU A 35 2.99 13.34 9.43
N SER A 36 4.04 12.60 9.75
CA SER A 36 5.44 13.07 9.69
C SER A 36 6.21 12.63 8.45
N THR A 37 5.68 11.67 7.68
CA THR A 37 6.32 11.11 6.49
C THR A 37 5.68 11.66 5.23
N ASP A 38 6.47 12.14 4.29
CA ASP A 38 5.99 12.45 2.95
C ASP A 38 5.71 11.14 2.21
N ILE A 39 4.43 10.86 2.00
CA ILE A 39 3.92 9.66 1.32
C ILE A 39 3.54 9.91 -0.15
N SER A 40 3.82 11.11 -0.67
CA SER A 40 3.58 11.46 -2.08
C SER A 40 4.46 10.62 -3.02
N PRO A 41 4.17 10.59 -4.33
CA PRO A 41 4.99 9.83 -5.29
C PRO A 41 6.48 10.17 -5.29
N THR A 42 6.84 11.39 -4.85
CA THR A 42 8.24 11.84 -4.73
C THR A 42 8.72 11.88 -3.29
N GLY A 43 7.92 11.41 -2.35
CA GLY A 43 8.19 11.42 -0.93
C GLY A 43 9.14 10.32 -0.46
N LYS A 44 9.33 10.26 0.84
CA LYS A 44 10.22 9.28 1.48
C LYS A 44 9.73 7.84 1.34
N LEU A 45 8.42 7.63 1.43
CA LEU A 45 7.77 6.33 1.20
C LEU A 45 6.46 6.58 0.44
N PRO A 46 6.46 6.50 -0.88
CA PRO A 46 5.24 6.58 -1.67
C PRO A 46 4.22 5.52 -1.26
N ILE A 47 3.02 5.97 -0.88
CA ILE A 47 1.93 5.07 -0.47
C ILE A 47 0.75 5.26 -1.41
N ASN A 48 0.18 4.15 -1.91
CA ASN A 48 -1.05 4.12 -2.72
C ASN A 48 -1.08 5.22 -3.80
N THR A 49 -0.03 5.31 -4.60
CA THR A 49 0.14 6.36 -5.62
C THR A 49 -0.99 6.41 -6.65
N GLY A 50 -1.71 5.31 -6.85
CA GLY A 50 -2.91 5.22 -7.69
C GLY A 50 -4.21 5.63 -6.99
N GLY A 51 -4.15 6.01 -5.70
CA GLY A 51 -5.31 6.43 -4.90
C GLY A 51 -5.90 5.33 -4.00
N GLY A 52 -5.45 4.10 -4.09
CA GLY A 52 -5.93 2.99 -3.25
C GLY A 52 -7.43 2.72 -3.37
N GLN A 53 -7.98 2.02 -2.38
CA GLN A 53 -9.41 1.70 -2.33
C GLN A 53 -10.26 2.93 -1.97
N ILE A 54 -9.71 3.81 -1.12
CA ILE A 54 -10.44 4.99 -0.60
C ILE A 54 -10.66 6.02 -1.69
N SER A 55 -9.65 6.34 -2.50
CA SER A 55 -9.72 7.44 -3.46
C SER A 55 -10.05 6.96 -4.89
N ALA A 56 -9.49 5.85 -5.34
CA ALA A 56 -9.77 5.33 -6.68
C ALA A 56 -11.06 4.51 -6.74
N GLY A 57 -11.42 3.87 -5.63
CA GLY A 57 -12.64 3.07 -5.49
C GLY A 57 -12.37 1.61 -5.17
N GLN A 58 -13.40 0.96 -4.63
CA GLN A 58 -13.36 -0.46 -4.24
C GLN A 58 -14.39 -1.27 -5.02
N PRO A 59 -13.98 -1.92 -6.12
CA PRO A 59 -14.92 -2.69 -6.96
C PRO A 59 -15.28 -4.07 -6.37
N GLY A 60 -15.26 -4.26 -5.06
CA GLY A 60 -15.56 -5.51 -4.39
C GLY A 60 -14.39 -6.50 -4.46
N LEU A 61 -14.63 -7.73 -4.91
CA LEU A 61 -13.63 -8.82 -4.89
C LEU A 61 -12.35 -8.54 -5.70
N ALA A 62 -12.37 -7.59 -6.62
CA ALA A 62 -11.22 -7.23 -7.44
C ALA A 62 -10.39 -6.06 -6.86
N GLY A 63 -10.79 -5.48 -5.72
CA GLY A 63 -10.16 -4.28 -5.16
C GLY A 63 -8.64 -4.39 -4.99
N GLY A 64 -8.15 -5.49 -4.42
CA GLY A 64 -6.71 -5.69 -4.21
C GLY A 64 -5.88 -5.74 -5.48
N GLN A 65 -6.45 -6.03 -6.64
CA GLN A 65 -5.72 -6.03 -7.91
C GLN A 65 -5.33 -4.61 -8.35
N MET A 66 -6.07 -3.59 -7.94
CA MET A 66 -5.75 -2.19 -8.28
C MET A 66 -4.37 -1.80 -7.74
N ASN A 67 -4.05 -2.21 -6.53
CA ASN A 67 -2.74 -1.95 -5.91
C ASN A 67 -1.61 -2.67 -6.66
N ILE A 68 -1.85 -3.91 -7.10
CA ILE A 68 -0.88 -4.67 -7.90
C ILE A 68 -0.68 -4.03 -9.27
N ILE A 69 -1.75 -3.61 -9.95
CA ILE A 69 -1.67 -2.94 -11.25
C ILE A 69 -0.91 -1.62 -11.13
N GLU A 70 -1.18 -0.84 -10.09
CA GLU A 70 -0.44 0.40 -9.87
C GLU A 70 1.04 0.13 -9.60
N ALA A 71 1.37 -0.83 -8.74
CA ALA A 71 2.75 -1.23 -8.48
C ALA A 71 3.49 -1.64 -9.77
N LEU A 72 2.85 -2.42 -10.64
CA LEU A 72 3.42 -2.81 -11.93
C LEU A 72 3.63 -1.60 -12.85
N ARG A 73 2.66 -0.68 -12.96
CA ARG A 73 2.82 0.55 -13.74
C ARG A 73 4.00 1.38 -13.25
N GLN A 74 4.17 1.49 -11.94
CA GLN A 74 5.31 2.18 -11.34
C GLN A 74 6.63 1.50 -11.72
N LEU A 75 6.73 0.18 -11.55
CA LEU A 75 7.94 -0.59 -11.87
C LEU A 75 8.28 -0.57 -13.36
N PHE A 76 7.28 -0.50 -14.26
CA PHE A 76 7.49 -0.38 -15.70
C PHE A 76 7.64 1.06 -16.21
N ASN A 77 7.63 2.07 -15.31
CA ASN A 77 7.66 3.49 -15.65
C ASN A 77 6.47 3.94 -16.53
N GLU A 78 5.28 3.42 -16.23
CA GLU A 78 4.02 3.70 -16.95
C GLU A 78 3.00 4.48 -16.11
N ALA A 79 3.40 4.99 -14.94
CA ALA A 79 2.50 5.66 -14.02
C ALA A 79 2.27 7.16 -14.30
N THR A 80 2.85 7.69 -15.38
CA THR A 80 2.68 9.06 -15.88
C THR A 80 3.04 10.15 -14.86
N ASP A 81 2.11 11.05 -14.53
CA ASP A 81 2.31 12.19 -13.63
C ASP A 81 2.50 11.82 -12.14
N ARG A 82 2.16 10.58 -11.76
CA ARG A 82 2.35 10.06 -10.40
C ARG A 82 3.53 9.09 -10.28
N GLN A 83 4.43 9.10 -11.28
CA GLN A 83 5.57 8.18 -11.32
C GLN A 83 6.53 8.40 -10.14
N VAL A 84 6.79 7.33 -9.39
CA VAL A 84 7.86 7.27 -8.39
C VAL A 84 9.21 7.29 -9.10
N PRO A 85 10.18 8.10 -8.66
CA PRO A 85 11.49 8.16 -9.31
C PRO A 85 12.28 6.85 -9.17
N ASN A 86 12.54 6.17 -10.29
CA ASN A 86 13.37 4.96 -10.38
C ASN A 86 13.04 3.84 -9.38
N PRO A 87 11.78 3.43 -9.23
CA PRO A 87 11.43 2.39 -8.29
C PRO A 87 11.98 1.04 -8.76
N SER A 88 12.49 0.25 -7.83
CA SER A 88 12.96 -1.12 -8.06
C SER A 88 12.11 -2.15 -7.32
N THR A 89 11.52 -1.78 -6.19
CA THR A 89 10.74 -2.67 -5.35
C THR A 89 9.40 -2.06 -4.94
N ALA A 90 8.37 -2.87 -4.96
CA ALA A 90 7.04 -2.51 -4.47
C ALA A 90 6.51 -3.57 -3.51
N MET A 91 5.87 -3.14 -2.44
CA MET A 91 5.11 -4.02 -1.57
C MET A 91 3.62 -3.72 -1.70
N CYS A 92 2.83 -4.77 -1.96
CA CYS A 92 1.37 -4.70 -1.97
C CYS A 92 0.81 -5.59 -0.87
N THR A 93 -0.28 -5.19 -0.24
CA THR A 93 -1.00 -6.03 0.69
C THR A 93 -2.43 -6.29 0.24
N GLY A 94 -2.98 -7.41 0.71
CA GLY A 94 -4.37 -7.79 0.54
C GLY A 94 -4.96 -8.22 1.87
N ILE A 95 -6.20 -7.83 2.14
CA ILE A 95 -6.93 -8.19 3.35
C ILE A 95 -8.24 -8.86 2.93
N GLY A 96 -8.50 -10.05 3.49
CA GLY A 96 -9.76 -10.76 3.28
C GLY A 96 -10.87 -10.25 4.19
N VAL A 97 -12.08 -10.16 3.66
CA VAL A 97 -13.24 -9.53 4.30
C VAL A 97 -13.94 -10.43 5.31
N ILE A 98 -13.56 -11.68 5.44
CA ILE A 98 -14.21 -12.59 6.38
C ILE A 98 -13.59 -12.40 7.76
N PRO A 99 -14.25 -11.70 8.69
CA PRO A 99 -13.74 -11.53 10.02
C PRO A 99 -13.78 -12.85 10.78
N TYR A 100 -12.67 -13.25 11.34
CA TYR A 100 -12.62 -14.34 12.30
C TYR A 100 -12.38 -13.77 13.69
N VAL A 101 -13.43 -13.69 14.49
CA VAL A 101 -13.44 -13.12 15.85
C VAL A 101 -13.01 -11.64 15.85
N ARG A 102 -11.73 -11.35 16.04
CA ARG A 102 -11.14 -10.00 16.07
C ARG A 102 -10.03 -9.82 15.04
N ASN A 103 -9.89 -10.78 14.14
CA ASN A 103 -8.83 -10.79 13.14
C ASN A 103 -9.41 -10.78 11.74
N TRP A 104 -8.63 -10.32 10.77
CA TRP A 104 -8.92 -10.52 9.35
C TRP A 104 -8.89 -12.02 9.05
N GLY A 105 -9.82 -12.51 8.29
CA GLY A 105 -9.92 -13.93 7.92
C GLY A 105 -8.78 -14.38 7.00
N SER A 106 -8.22 -13.47 6.22
CA SER A 106 -7.03 -13.68 5.42
C SER A 106 -6.25 -12.38 5.25
N SER A 107 -4.93 -12.48 5.13
CA SER A 107 -4.06 -11.38 4.76
C SER A 107 -2.93 -11.92 3.88
N ALA A 108 -2.48 -11.10 2.96
CA ALA A 108 -1.41 -11.44 2.04
C ALA A 108 -0.47 -10.26 1.87
N VAL A 109 0.80 -10.56 1.64
CA VAL A 109 1.82 -9.59 1.26
C VAL A 109 2.48 -10.09 -0.03
N LEU A 110 2.62 -9.21 -0.99
CA LEU A 110 3.31 -9.45 -2.24
C LEU A 110 4.42 -8.42 -2.37
N ILE A 111 5.64 -8.90 -2.64
CA ILE A 111 6.77 -8.04 -3.00
C ILE A 111 7.04 -8.24 -4.48
N LEU A 112 7.10 -7.16 -5.22
CA LEU A 112 7.42 -7.11 -6.63
C LEU A 112 8.77 -6.42 -6.80
N GLU A 113 9.59 -6.96 -7.66
CA GLU A 113 10.91 -6.43 -7.99
C GLU A 113 11.06 -6.32 -9.51
N ARG A 114 11.64 -5.20 -9.95
CA ARG A 114 11.97 -5.02 -11.35
C ARG A 114 13.24 -5.81 -11.68
N GLY A 115 13.15 -6.76 -12.59
CA GLY A 115 14.29 -7.50 -13.13
C GLY A 115 15.17 -6.71 -14.08
#